data_3fade9ae65f5aa248700993358768327
#
_entry.id   3fade9ae65f5aa248700993358768327
#
_cell.length_a   1.000
_cell.length_b   1.000
_cell.length_c   1.000
_cell.angle_alpha   90.00
_cell.angle_beta   90.00
_cell.angle_gamma   90.00
#
_symmetry.space_group_name_H-M   'P 1'
#
loop_
_entity.id
_entity.type
_entity.pdbx_description
1 polymer ?
#
loop_
_entity_poly.entity_id
_entity_poly.type
_entity_poly.pdbx_seq_one_letter_code
_entity_poly.pdbx_strand_id
1 'polypeptide(L)'
;MTSPGLARAGLRRVLVTGLERRIAAAVIDHLLEHAGVELILGVSRGSCPPWLVGHDPARFVHTTADLRRRRDVENLFLLELVRERSIDSVIHLALEGDPLGYDLERHRFNVASTRQTLAVARANGVGKYVFLSSDAVYVVGPRTDAKVNEDSELNLAPGTHPVVRDMIDAEFLCRAKMDDPDCEIVVLRHSGVIGGGVVSGINLLLESDPPVLPVGFDPLMNPCSVQELAVAVARATLRHGKGVYNVAGATTATLSSLLDAHGVRPRRVPGFALRAINRTQRFLGQTRYHAEYHPGRLHYGLVLDDARFHHVFPTDALRESDAGVES
;
A
#
# COMPACT_ATOMS: atom_id res chain seq x y z
N MET A 1 23.86 -30.80 -9.84
CA MET A 1 23.42 -29.45 -10.27
C MET A 1 22.00 -29.61 -10.76
N THR A 2 21.05 -29.47 -9.86
CA THR A 2 19.60 -29.56 -10.16
C THR A 2 19.11 -28.13 -10.26
N SER A 3 18.62 -27.76 -11.44
CA SER A 3 17.98 -26.46 -11.71
C SER A 3 16.80 -26.25 -10.76
N PRO A 4 16.76 -25.15 -9.99
CA PRO A 4 15.56 -24.76 -9.29
C PRO A 4 14.71 -23.91 -10.23
N GLY A 5 13.47 -24.28 -10.50
CA GLY A 5 12.58 -23.33 -11.10
C GLY A 5 11.65 -23.82 -12.16
N LEU A 6 10.92 -24.89 -11.90
CA LEU A 6 9.60 -25.06 -12.51
C LEU A 6 8.59 -24.74 -11.41
N ALA A 7 7.94 -23.59 -11.55
CA ALA A 7 6.81 -23.21 -10.71
C ALA A 7 5.83 -24.40 -10.70
N ARG A 8 5.74 -25.09 -9.56
CA ARG A 8 4.65 -26.05 -9.32
C ARG A 8 3.37 -25.26 -9.48
N ALA A 9 2.53 -25.65 -10.42
CA ALA A 9 1.12 -25.29 -10.45
C ALA A 9 0.48 -25.84 -9.16
N GLY A 10 0.64 -25.13 -8.05
CA GLY A 10 0.24 -25.53 -6.71
C GLY A 10 -0.31 -24.32 -5.97
N LEU A 11 -1.20 -24.60 -5.06
CA LEU A 11 -1.79 -23.64 -4.14
C LEU A 11 -0.70 -22.81 -3.46
N ARG A 12 -0.86 -21.49 -3.39
CA ARG A 12 0.13 -20.57 -2.81
C ARG A 12 -0.10 -20.32 -1.34
N ARG A 13 0.98 -20.13 -0.58
CA ARG A 13 0.99 -19.72 0.82
C ARG A 13 1.57 -18.32 0.93
N VAL A 14 0.79 -17.40 1.46
CA VAL A 14 1.10 -15.97 1.47
C VAL A 14 1.27 -15.48 2.89
N LEU A 15 2.39 -14.81 3.18
CA LEU A 15 2.58 -14.08 4.43
C LEU A 15 2.18 -12.62 4.22
N VAL A 16 1.24 -12.11 5.02
CA VAL A 16 0.75 -10.72 4.98
C VAL A 16 1.13 -10.02 6.28
N THR A 17 1.90 -8.94 6.20
CA THR A 17 2.28 -8.11 7.35
C THR A 17 1.51 -6.81 7.39
N GLY A 18 1.35 -6.22 8.59
CA GLY A 18 0.68 -4.93 8.75
C GLY A 18 -0.85 -5.05 8.77
N LEU A 19 -1.36 -6.06 9.44
CA LEU A 19 -2.80 -6.32 9.59
C LEU A 19 -3.54 -5.19 10.33
N GLU A 20 -2.82 -4.31 11.00
CA GLU A 20 -3.36 -3.10 11.65
C GLU A 20 -3.94 -2.12 10.62
N ARG A 21 -3.51 -2.21 9.36
CA ARG A 21 -4.05 -1.38 8.28
C ARG A 21 -5.33 -1.99 7.73
N ARG A 22 -6.38 -1.18 7.63
CA ARG A 22 -7.70 -1.61 7.10
C ARG A 22 -7.64 -2.22 5.70
N ILE A 23 -6.69 -1.80 4.87
CA ILE A 23 -6.48 -2.38 3.54
C ILE A 23 -6.15 -3.87 3.59
N ALA A 24 -5.55 -4.36 4.69
CA ALA A 24 -5.22 -5.78 4.85
C ALA A 24 -6.46 -6.67 4.78
N ALA A 25 -7.61 -6.22 5.30
CA ALA A 25 -8.85 -6.97 5.23
C ALA A 25 -9.24 -7.23 3.77
N ALA A 26 -9.38 -6.19 2.96
CA ALA A 26 -9.78 -6.34 1.56
C ALA A 26 -8.78 -7.18 0.74
N VAL A 27 -7.47 -7.05 1.03
CA VAL A 27 -6.43 -7.87 0.38
C VAL A 27 -6.58 -9.34 0.76
N ILE A 28 -6.80 -9.64 2.04
CA ILE A 28 -6.96 -11.01 2.55
C ILE A 28 -8.26 -11.62 2.02
N ASP A 29 -9.39 -10.90 2.09
CA ASP A 29 -10.67 -11.35 1.58
C ASP A 29 -10.56 -11.73 0.10
N HIS A 30 -9.99 -10.84 -0.70
CA HIS A 30 -9.83 -11.08 -2.15
C HIS A 30 -8.89 -12.27 -2.45
N LEU A 31 -7.79 -12.41 -1.70
CA LEU A 31 -6.89 -13.56 -1.86
C LEU A 31 -7.54 -14.89 -1.44
N LEU A 32 -8.37 -14.89 -0.39
CA LEU A 32 -9.08 -16.09 0.08
C LEU A 32 -10.21 -16.52 -0.87
N GLU A 33 -10.77 -15.60 -1.66
CA GLU A 33 -11.69 -15.92 -2.75
C GLU A 33 -10.99 -16.61 -3.92
N HIS A 34 -9.66 -16.45 -4.05
CA HIS A 34 -8.90 -17.03 -5.14
C HIS A 34 -8.54 -18.49 -4.88
N ALA A 35 -8.95 -19.40 -5.77
CA ALA A 35 -8.72 -20.84 -5.63
C ALA A 35 -7.23 -21.24 -5.55
N GLY A 36 -6.34 -20.41 -6.12
CA GLY A 36 -4.88 -20.60 -6.11
C GLY A 36 -4.20 -20.24 -4.79
N VAL A 37 -4.92 -19.79 -3.73
CA VAL A 37 -4.34 -19.46 -2.43
C VAL A 37 -4.78 -20.50 -1.41
N GLU A 38 -3.82 -21.24 -0.86
CA GLU A 38 -4.07 -22.27 0.17
C GLU A 38 -4.19 -21.68 1.56
N LEU A 39 -3.22 -20.86 1.94
CA LEU A 39 -3.08 -20.35 3.29
C LEU A 39 -2.54 -18.93 3.29
N ILE A 40 -3.10 -18.10 4.16
CA ILE A 40 -2.56 -16.78 4.51
C ILE A 40 -2.09 -16.79 5.96
N LEU A 41 -0.80 -16.51 6.17
CA LEU A 41 -0.24 -16.21 7.48
C LEU A 41 -0.24 -14.69 7.68
N GLY A 42 -1.17 -14.21 8.50
CA GLY A 42 -1.30 -12.79 8.81
C GLY A 42 -0.49 -12.40 10.04
N VAL A 43 0.25 -11.29 9.96
CA VAL A 43 1.15 -10.82 11.03
C VAL A 43 0.79 -9.40 11.46
N SER A 44 0.58 -9.23 12.77
CA SER A 44 0.43 -7.93 13.43
C SER A 44 1.32 -7.83 14.67
N ARG A 45 1.43 -6.63 15.26
CA ARG A 45 2.15 -6.43 16.54
C ARG A 45 1.34 -6.87 17.77
N GLY A 46 0.03 -6.89 17.65
CA GLY A 46 -0.89 -7.21 18.74
C GLY A 46 -1.88 -8.31 18.38
N SER A 47 -3.01 -8.36 19.08
CA SER A 47 -4.08 -9.30 18.80
C SER A 47 -4.60 -9.17 17.36
N CYS A 48 -5.26 -10.23 16.87
CA CYS A 48 -5.91 -10.19 15.56
C CYS A 48 -6.90 -9.01 15.49
N PRO A 49 -6.78 -8.14 14.47
CA PRO A 49 -7.72 -7.04 14.32
C PRO A 49 -9.16 -7.53 14.18
N PRO A 50 -10.16 -6.82 14.76
CA PRO A 50 -11.56 -7.26 14.74
C PRO A 50 -12.13 -7.51 13.35
N TRP A 51 -11.65 -6.80 12.34
CA TRP A 51 -12.08 -6.94 10.94
C TRP A 51 -11.53 -8.15 10.21
N LEU A 52 -10.66 -8.94 10.87
CA LEU A 52 -10.11 -10.21 10.38
C LEU A 52 -10.57 -11.41 11.21
N VAL A 53 -11.38 -11.19 12.20
CA VAL A 53 -11.97 -12.26 13.02
C VAL A 53 -13.10 -12.93 12.23
N GLY A 54 -13.11 -14.27 12.20
CA GLY A 54 -14.17 -15.06 11.54
C GLY A 54 -13.77 -15.72 10.22
N HIS A 55 -12.55 -15.50 9.74
CA HIS A 55 -12.02 -16.29 8.62
C HIS A 55 -11.80 -17.76 9.03
N ASP A 56 -11.90 -18.65 8.04
CA ASP A 56 -11.62 -20.08 8.23
C ASP A 56 -10.17 -20.27 8.73
N PRO A 57 -9.98 -20.83 9.94
CA PRO A 57 -8.64 -21.05 10.49
C PRO A 57 -7.79 -22.05 9.70
N ALA A 58 -8.39 -22.83 8.80
CA ALA A 58 -7.64 -23.67 7.86
C ALA A 58 -6.99 -22.85 6.74
N ARG A 59 -7.50 -21.65 6.45
CA ARG A 59 -7.03 -20.79 5.35
C ARG A 59 -6.42 -19.47 5.78
N PHE A 60 -6.74 -19.01 7.00
CA PHE A 60 -6.17 -17.79 7.57
C PHE A 60 -5.69 -18.04 9.00
N VAL A 61 -4.40 -17.87 9.24
CA VAL A 61 -3.77 -17.98 10.55
C VAL A 61 -3.17 -16.65 10.95
N HIS A 62 -3.53 -16.15 12.12
CA HIS A 62 -2.94 -14.94 12.69
C HIS A 62 -1.80 -15.29 13.66
N THR A 63 -0.73 -14.51 13.59
CA THR A 63 0.37 -14.55 14.56
C THR A 63 0.89 -13.15 14.87
N THR A 64 1.68 -13.04 15.93
CA THR A 64 2.25 -11.75 16.36
C THR A 64 3.78 -11.73 16.18
N ALA A 65 4.30 -10.58 15.70
CA ALA A 65 5.73 -10.37 15.62
C ALA A 65 6.06 -8.86 15.64
N ASP A 66 7.16 -8.48 16.28
CA ASP A 66 7.75 -7.17 16.12
C ASP A 66 8.68 -7.17 14.91
N LEU A 67 8.17 -6.68 13.78
CA LEU A 67 8.90 -6.69 12.50
C LEU A 67 10.19 -5.85 12.50
N ARG A 68 10.43 -5.02 13.53
CA ARG A 68 11.70 -4.31 13.73
C ARG A 68 12.82 -5.25 14.15
N ARG A 69 12.46 -6.40 14.74
CA ARG A 69 13.39 -7.38 15.31
C ARG A 69 13.59 -8.54 14.34
N ARG A 70 14.80 -8.68 13.85
CA ARG A 70 15.15 -9.73 12.91
C ARG A 70 14.75 -11.13 13.44
N ARG A 71 15.02 -11.40 14.71
CA ARG A 71 14.70 -12.68 15.34
C ARG A 71 13.20 -13.00 15.31
N ASP A 72 12.34 -11.99 15.53
CA ASP A 72 10.90 -12.19 15.52
C ASP A 72 10.43 -12.51 14.09
N VAL A 73 11.00 -11.86 13.07
CA VAL A 73 10.72 -12.17 11.67
C VAL A 73 11.24 -13.57 11.29
N GLU A 74 12.45 -13.95 11.74
CA GLU A 74 13.00 -15.30 11.52
C GLU A 74 12.09 -16.37 12.16
N ASN A 75 11.55 -16.12 13.35
CA ASN A 75 10.65 -17.03 14.05
C ASN A 75 9.36 -17.30 13.25
N LEU A 76 8.87 -16.36 12.42
CA LEU A 76 7.71 -16.60 11.54
C LEU A 76 7.97 -17.76 10.57
N PHE A 77 9.21 -17.91 10.08
CA PHE A 77 9.59 -18.96 9.15
C PHE A 77 9.93 -20.28 9.85
N LEU A 78 10.00 -20.28 11.19
CA LEU A 78 10.20 -21.48 12.02
C LEU A 78 8.88 -22.07 12.54
N LEU A 79 7.74 -21.40 12.31
CA LEU A 79 6.42 -21.94 12.68
C LEU A 79 6.21 -23.29 11.99
N GLU A 80 5.62 -24.25 12.70
CA GLU A 80 5.39 -25.62 12.21
C GLU A 80 4.67 -25.62 10.86
N LEU A 81 3.58 -24.84 10.76
CA LEU A 81 2.81 -24.69 9.52
C LEU A 81 3.67 -24.18 8.34
N VAL A 82 4.74 -23.41 8.59
CA VAL A 82 5.66 -22.91 7.54
C VAL A 82 6.78 -23.92 7.26
N ARG A 83 7.21 -24.69 8.26
CA ARG A 83 8.22 -25.75 8.10
C ARG A 83 7.69 -26.92 7.28
N GLU A 84 6.42 -27.26 7.41
CA GLU A 84 5.78 -28.30 6.61
C GLU A 84 5.74 -27.93 5.12
N ARG A 85 5.49 -26.66 4.84
CA ARG A 85 5.46 -26.10 3.50
C ARG A 85 5.82 -24.61 3.52
N SER A 86 6.80 -24.20 2.73
CA SER A 86 7.34 -22.84 2.69
C SER A 86 6.31 -21.78 2.27
N ILE A 87 6.56 -20.53 2.65
CA ILE A 87 5.85 -19.36 2.15
C ILE A 87 6.35 -19.06 0.73
N ASP A 88 5.42 -18.89 -0.20
CA ASP A 88 5.72 -18.58 -1.60
C ASP A 88 5.86 -17.07 -1.84
N SER A 89 5.05 -16.27 -1.14
CA SER A 89 4.98 -14.83 -1.34
C SER A 89 4.82 -14.07 -0.03
N VAL A 90 5.41 -12.87 0.03
CA VAL A 90 5.21 -11.92 1.13
C VAL A 90 4.53 -10.65 0.60
N ILE A 91 3.46 -10.22 1.26
CA ILE A 91 2.83 -8.91 1.06
C ILE A 91 3.16 -8.05 2.28
N HIS A 92 3.96 -7.01 2.08
CA HIS A 92 4.39 -6.11 3.14
C HIS A 92 3.54 -4.83 3.13
N LEU A 93 2.51 -4.81 4.00
CA LEU A 93 1.65 -3.64 4.22
C LEU A 93 2.05 -2.84 5.48
N ALA A 94 3.03 -3.31 6.24
CA ALA A 94 3.42 -2.79 7.54
C ALA A 94 4.21 -1.47 7.43
N LEU A 95 3.54 -0.42 6.92
CA LEU A 95 4.07 0.93 6.84
C LEU A 95 3.07 1.89 7.49
N GLU A 96 3.48 2.59 8.54
CA GLU A 96 2.66 3.58 9.25
C GLU A 96 2.70 4.92 8.50
N GLY A 97 1.66 5.16 7.71
CA GLY A 97 1.55 6.36 6.87
C GLY A 97 0.79 7.52 7.51
N ASP A 98 0.31 7.41 8.76
CA ASP A 98 -0.37 8.50 9.45
C ASP A 98 0.63 9.59 9.84
N PRO A 99 0.49 10.83 9.33
CA PRO A 99 1.39 11.93 9.68
C PRO A 99 1.24 12.41 11.13
N LEU A 100 0.14 12.05 11.80
CA LEU A 100 -0.09 12.43 13.19
C LEU A 100 0.76 11.61 14.15
N GLY A 101 1.47 12.29 15.05
CA GLY A 101 2.28 11.64 16.06
C GLY A 101 3.50 10.90 15.50
N TYR A 102 4.06 11.38 14.36
CA TYR A 102 5.31 10.85 13.85
C TYR A 102 6.45 11.04 14.87
N ASP A 103 7.16 9.97 15.15
CA ASP A 103 8.29 9.91 16.06
C ASP A 103 9.39 8.96 15.56
N LEU A 104 10.49 8.87 16.32
CA LEU A 104 11.62 8.00 15.97
C LEU A 104 11.24 6.51 15.96
N GLU A 105 10.28 6.09 16.77
CA GLU A 105 9.83 4.69 16.81
C GLU A 105 9.05 4.31 15.53
N ARG A 106 8.24 5.22 15.00
CA ARG A 106 7.59 5.03 13.69
C ARG A 106 8.61 4.98 12.55
N HIS A 107 9.60 5.89 12.55
CA HIS A 107 10.70 5.82 11.60
C HIS A 107 11.39 4.46 11.64
N ARG A 108 11.78 4.03 12.83
CA ARG A 108 12.41 2.70 13.02
C ARG A 108 11.49 1.59 12.55
N PHE A 109 10.20 1.68 12.84
CA PHE A 109 9.24 0.69 12.39
C PHE A 109 9.18 0.63 10.86
N ASN A 110 8.95 1.74 10.18
CA ASN A 110 8.78 1.80 8.74
C ASN A 110 10.00 1.25 7.99
N VAL A 111 11.19 1.71 8.33
CA VAL A 111 12.42 1.32 7.61
C VAL A 111 12.94 -0.04 8.05
N ALA A 112 12.96 -0.31 9.38
CA ALA A 112 13.51 -1.57 9.87
C ALA A 112 12.59 -2.76 9.57
N SER A 113 11.26 -2.61 9.65
CA SER A 113 10.33 -3.70 9.30
C SER A 113 10.51 -4.14 7.85
N THR A 114 10.59 -3.19 6.92
CA THR A 114 10.84 -3.48 5.49
C THR A 114 12.20 -4.18 5.31
N ARG A 115 13.25 -3.67 5.94
CA ARG A 115 14.59 -4.26 5.87
C ARG A 115 14.61 -5.71 6.37
N GLN A 116 14.02 -5.96 7.55
CA GLN A 116 14.05 -7.28 8.17
C GLN A 116 13.17 -8.28 7.41
N THR A 117 11.94 -7.89 7.06
CA THR A 117 11.02 -8.78 6.33
C THR A 117 11.56 -9.15 4.96
N LEU A 118 12.11 -8.19 4.21
CA LEU A 118 12.72 -8.46 2.90
C LEU A 118 13.95 -9.36 3.02
N ALA A 119 14.85 -9.08 3.98
CA ALA A 119 16.07 -9.88 4.16
C ALA A 119 15.78 -11.32 4.57
N VAL A 120 14.84 -11.50 5.52
CA VAL A 120 14.47 -12.85 6.02
C VAL A 120 13.66 -13.61 4.98
N ALA A 121 12.73 -12.99 4.29
CA ALA A 121 11.98 -13.61 3.21
C ALA A 121 12.90 -14.19 2.14
N ARG A 122 13.86 -13.39 1.66
CA ARG A 122 14.85 -13.84 0.67
C ARG A 122 15.73 -14.97 1.20
N ALA A 123 16.19 -14.88 2.45
CA ALA A 123 17.02 -15.94 3.07
C ALA A 123 16.27 -17.28 3.22
N ASN A 124 14.92 -17.26 3.25
CA ASN A 124 14.08 -18.44 3.33
C ASN A 124 13.50 -18.87 1.97
N GLY A 125 14.01 -18.34 0.86
CA GLY A 125 13.63 -18.77 -0.49
C GLY A 125 12.24 -18.31 -0.93
N VAL A 126 11.71 -17.21 -0.36
CA VAL A 126 10.45 -16.60 -0.82
C VAL A 126 10.64 -16.07 -2.24
N GLY A 127 9.86 -16.58 -3.18
CA GLY A 127 9.97 -16.25 -4.59
C GLY A 127 9.35 -14.88 -4.97
N LYS A 128 8.49 -14.32 -4.10
CA LYS A 128 7.80 -13.03 -4.38
C LYS A 128 7.70 -12.14 -3.15
N TYR A 129 8.06 -10.86 -3.31
CA TYR A 129 7.89 -9.84 -2.28
C TYR A 129 7.16 -8.63 -2.84
N VAL A 130 5.96 -8.33 -2.34
CA VAL A 130 5.15 -7.18 -2.74
C VAL A 130 5.17 -6.15 -1.63
N PHE A 131 5.68 -4.97 -1.92
CA PHE A 131 5.71 -3.82 -1.01
C PHE A 131 4.67 -2.79 -1.42
N LEU A 132 3.79 -2.41 -0.49
CA LEU A 132 2.78 -1.40 -0.73
C LEU A 132 3.29 -0.02 -0.30
N SER A 133 3.69 0.77 -1.29
CA SER A 133 4.04 2.18 -1.20
C SER A 133 2.84 3.07 -1.61
N SER A 134 3.05 4.36 -1.76
CA SER A 134 2.02 5.34 -2.07
C SER A 134 2.52 6.38 -3.08
N ASP A 135 1.60 7.03 -3.77
CA ASP A 135 1.83 8.21 -4.58
C ASP A 135 2.41 9.42 -3.80
N ALA A 136 2.40 9.31 -2.46
CA ALA A 136 3.00 10.28 -1.56
C ALA A 136 4.50 10.51 -1.83
N VAL A 137 5.17 9.54 -2.43
CA VAL A 137 6.60 9.61 -2.74
C VAL A 137 6.94 10.57 -3.88
N TYR A 138 5.97 10.97 -4.71
CA TYR A 138 6.21 11.86 -5.85
C TYR A 138 6.26 13.34 -5.46
N VAL A 139 7.01 14.11 -6.24
CA VAL A 139 6.95 15.58 -6.18
C VAL A 139 5.60 16.05 -6.70
N VAL A 140 4.96 16.98 -5.98
CA VAL A 140 3.72 17.64 -6.40
C VAL A 140 3.90 19.15 -6.35
N GLY A 141 3.79 19.80 -7.50
CA GLY A 141 4.01 21.23 -7.63
C GLY A 141 3.62 21.78 -9.02
N PRO A 142 3.87 23.06 -9.26
CA PRO A 142 3.43 23.74 -10.49
C PRO A 142 4.12 23.23 -11.78
N ARG A 143 5.17 22.43 -11.63
CA ARG A 143 5.91 21.83 -12.77
C ARG A 143 5.76 20.32 -12.84
N THR A 144 4.90 19.74 -12.02
CA THR A 144 4.58 18.32 -12.08
C THR A 144 3.78 18.04 -13.35
N ASP A 145 4.13 16.97 -14.05
CA ASP A 145 3.44 16.55 -15.27
C ASP A 145 1.95 16.27 -15.00
N ALA A 146 1.12 16.42 -16.03
CA ALA A 146 -0.32 16.16 -15.93
C ALA A 146 -0.63 14.71 -15.53
N LYS A 147 0.22 13.75 -15.97
CA LYS A 147 0.24 12.37 -15.50
C LYS A 147 1.63 12.01 -15.01
N VAL A 148 1.70 11.36 -13.85
CA VAL A 148 2.93 10.93 -13.19
C VAL A 148 3.11 9.43 -13.38
N ASN A 149 4.22 9.04 -13.98
CA ASN A 149 4.61 7.65 -14.16
C ASN A 149 5.66 7.22 -13.13
N GLU A 150 6.11 5.97 -13.19
CA GLU A 150 7.04 5.39 -12.20
C GLU A 150 8.45 5.98 -12.26
N ASP A 151 8.80 6.63 -13.37
CA ASP A 151 10.11 7.26 -13.60
C ASP A 151 10.12 8.75 -13.19
N SER A 152 8.96 9.28 -12.78
CA SER A 152 8.81 10.66 -12.31
C SER A 152 9.57 10.91 -11.00
N GLU A 153 9.88 12.18 -10.74
CA GLU A 153 10.74 12.64 -9.65
C GLU A 153 10.14 12.29 -8.27
N LEU A 154 10.99 11.73 -7.40
CA LEU A 154 10.65 11.46 -5.99
C LEU A 154 10.89 12.70 -5.13
N ASN A 155 10.06 12.90 -4.12
CA ASN A 155 10.12 14.03 -3.21
C ASN A 155 11.26 13.89 -2.17
N LEU A 156 12.48 14.13 -2.62
CA LEU A 156 13.70 14.10 -1.81
C LEU A 156 14.06 15.47 -1.21
N ALA A 157 13.21 16.48 -1.33
CA ALA A 157 13.47 17.82 -0.83
C ALA A 157 13.73 17.83 0.70
N PRO A 158 14.59 18.72 1.22
CA PRO A 158 14.88 18.80 2.67
C PRO A 158 13.64 19.01 3.55
N GLY A 159 12.61 19.69 3.03
CA GLY A 159 11.34 19.95 3.73
C GLY A 159 10.30 18.84 3.61
N THR A 160 10.61 17.73 2.97
CA THR A 160 9.69 16.59 2.83
C THR A 160 9.32 16.01 4.19
N HIS A 161 8.03 15.74 4.38
CA HIS A 161 7.53 15.18 5.63
C HIS A 161 8.22 13.84 5.95
N PRO A 162 8.65 13.60 7.20
CA PRO A 162 9.41 12.40 7.56
C PRO A 162 8.75 11.08 7.17
N VAL A 163 7.43 10.95 7.28
CA VAL A 163 6.69 9.75 6.84
C VAL A 163 6.90 9.46 5.35
N VAL A 164 6.93 10.50 4.51
CA VAL A 164 7.19 10.34 3.05
C VAL A 164 8.63 9.89 2.81
N ARG A 165 9.58 10.42 3.58
CA ARG A 165 10.98 9.97 3.52
C ARG A 165 11.13 8.50 3.89
N ASP A 166 10.44 8.06 4.95
CA ASP A 166 10.44 6.64 5.35
C ASP A 166 9.90 5.74 4.24
N MET A 167 8.82 6.18 3.54
CA MET A 167 8.30 5.44 2.39
C MET A 167 9.35 5.32 1.27
N ILE A 168 10.03 6.42 0.95
CA ILE A 168 11.09 6.45 -0.07
C ILE A 168 12.27 5.56 0.35
N ASP A 169 12.69 5.64 1.61
CA ASP A 169 13.79 4.81 2.14
C ASP A 169 13.43 3.31 2.10
N ALA A 170 12.19 2.95 2.47
CA ALA A 170 11.69 1.59 2.36
C ALA A 170 11.63 1.10 0.89
N GLU A 171 11.19 1.96 -0.05
CA GLU A 171 11.27 1.64 -1.48
C GLU A 171 12.71 1.41 -1.95
N PHE A 172 13.66 2.23 -1.52
CA PHE A 172 15.08 2.06 -1.90
C PHE A 172 15.65 0.74 -1.39
N LEU A 173 15.24 0.27 -0.21
CA LEU A 173 15.60 -1.08 0.26
C LEU A 173 15.09 -2.17 -0.68
N CYS A 174 13.85 -2.05 -1.16
CA CYS A 174 13.27 -2.97 -2.13
C CYS A 174 13.96 -2.88 -3.49
N ARG A 175 14.12 -1.67 -4.03
CA ARG A 175 14.75 -1.42 -5.33
C ARG A 175 16.19 -1.90 -5.40
N ALA A 176 16.96 -1.75 -4.31
CA ALA A 176 18.34 -2.25 -4.22
C ALA A 176 18.45 -3.78 -4.34
N LYS A 177 17.34 -4.51 -4.34
CA LYS A 177 17.27 -5.98 -4.44
C LYS A 177 16.43 -6.46 -5.62
N MET A 178 15.97 -5.56 -6.51
CA MET A 178 15.14 -5.94 -7.68
C MET A 178 15.83 -6.83 -8.70
N ASP A 179 17.16 -6.83 -8.74
CA ASP A 179 17.93 -7.69 -9.64
C ASP A 179 18.17 -9.10 -9.08
N ASP A 180 17.62 -9.41 -7.90
CA ASP A 180 17.67 -10.74 -7.33
C ASP A 180 17.03 -11.76 -8.30
N PRO A 181 17.73 -12.81 -8.71
CA PRO A 181 17.16 -13.81 -9.62
C PRO A 181 16.17 -14.74 -8.92
N ASP A 182 16.26 -14.88 -7.59
CA ASP A 182 15.50 -15.85 -6.80
C ASP A 182 14.25 -15.26 -6.16
N CYS A 183 14.10 -13.92 -6.15
CA CYS A 183 12.97 -13.23 -5.54
C CYS A 183 12.47 -12.07 -6.42
N GLU A 184 11.28 -12.20 -6.96
CA GLU A 184 10.63 -11.10 -7.69
C GLU A 184 10.13 -10.05 -6.71
N ILE A 185 10.70 -8.85 -6.75
CA ILE A 185 10.30 -7.74 -5.89
C ILE A 185 9.42 -6.77 -6.66
N VAL A 186 8.23 -6.50 -6.13
CA VAL A 186 7.25 -5.56 -6.67
C VAL A 186 7.00 -4.44 -5.68
N VAL A 187 7.13 -3.21 -6.12
CA VAL A 187 6.72 -2.02 -5.38
C VAL A 187 5.48 -1.44 -6.03
N LEU A 188 4.39 -1.33 -5.27
CA LEU A 188 3.14 -0.74 -5.73
C LEU A 188 2.97 0.65 -5.14
N ARG A 189 2.98 1.69 -5.97
CA ARG A 189 2.67 3.08 -5.59
C ARG A 189 1.20 3.34 -5.87
N HIS A 190 0.36 3.15 -4.86
CA HIS A 190 -1.06 3.42 -5.03
C HIS A 190 -1.38 4.91 -4.96
N SER A 191 -2.38 5.36 -5.72
CA SER A 191 -3.00 6.68 -5.56
C SER A 191 -3.74 6.77 -4.21
N GLY A 192 -4.26 7.94 -3.86
CA GLY A 192 -5.11 8.08 -2.68
C GLY A 192 -6.21 7.01 -2.65
N VAL A 193 -6.50 6.44 -1.48
CA VAL A 193 -7.49 5.35 -1.33
C VAL A 193 -8.78 5.91 -0.73
N ILE A 194 -9.93 5.62 -1.36
CA ILE A 194 -11.26 6.00 -0.87
C ILE A 194 -11.98 4.80 -0.28
N GLY A 195 -12.64 5.02 0.87
CA GLY A 195 -13.51 4.04 1.52
C GLY A 195 -12.79 3.09 2.47
N GLY A 196 -13.54 2.12 3.00
CA GLY A 196 -13.05 1.04 3.86
C GLY A 196 -12.43 1.44 5.19
N GLY A 197 -12.54 2.71 5.61
CA GLY A 197 -11.88 3.22 6.83
C GLY A 197 -10.35 3.22 6.73
N VAL A 198 -9.80 3.21 5.50
CA VAL A 198 -8.36 3.29 5.27
C VAL A 198 -7.86 4.70 5.57
N VAL A 199 -6.79 4.83 6.33
CA VAL A 199 -6.14 6.12 6.56
C VAL A 199 -5.42 6.55 5.28
N SER A 200 -6.02 7.48 4.56
CA SER A 200 -5.48 8.11 3.36
C SER A 200 -5.78 9.62 3.38
N GLY A 201 -5.00 10.42 2.66
CA GLY A 201 -5.22 11.88 2.62
C GLY A 201 -6.62 12.25 2.13
N ILE A 202 -7.16 11.54 1.15
CA ILE A 202 -8.51 11.82 0.61
C ILE A 202 -9.61 11.42 1.61
N ASN A 203 -9.51 10.27 2.29
CA ASN A 203 -10.48 9.89 3.32
C ASN A 203 -10.47 10.87 4.50
N LEU A 204 -9.29 11.26 4.97
CA LEU A 204 -9.16 12.25 6.04
C LEU A 204 -9.75 13.62 5.65
N LEU A 205 -9.69 13.96 4.37
CA LEU A 205 -10.32 15.18 3.86
C LEU A 205 -11.85 15.03 3.80
N LEU A 206 -12.36 13.89 3.34
CA LEU A 206 -13.78 13.55 3.31
C LEU A 206 -14.40 13.53 4.72
N GLU A 207 -13.64 13.09 5.72
CA GLU A 207 -14.06 13.05 7.14
C GLU A 207 -13.99 14.42 7.84
N SER A 208 -13.44 15.44 7.18
CA SER A 208 -13.30 16.79 7.77
C SER A 208 -14.65 17.53 7.78
N ASP A 209 -14.89 18.31 8.84
CA ASP A 209 -16.16 19.07 8.98
C ASP A 209 -15.89 20.57 9.28
N PRO A 210 -16.01 21.44 8.25
CA PRO A 210 -15.97 21.16 6.81
C PRO A 210 -14.52 20.98 6.31
N PRO A 211 -14.29 20.26 5.19
CA PRO A 211 -12.99 20.28 4.54
C PRO A 211 -12.67 21.67 4.01
N VAL A 212 -11.37 22.04 4.08
CA VAL A 212 -10.92 23.36 3.67
C VAL A 212 -10.04 23.26 2.42
N LEU A 213 -10.43 23.95 1.36
CA LEU A 213 -9.72 23.97 0.08
C LEU A 213 -9.25 25.38 -0.29
N PRO A 214 -8.16 25.53 -1.05
CA PRO A 214 -7.71 26.84 -1.51
C PRO A 214 -8.65 27.39 -2.61
N VAL A 215 -8.87 28.70 -2.57
CA VAL A 215 -9.60 29.42 -3.63
C VAL A 215 -8.80 29.36 -4.92
N GLY A 216 -9.48 29.15 -6.06
CA GLY A 216 -8.86 29.18 -7.39
C GLY A 216 -8.17 27.88 -7.83
N PHE A 217 -8.24 26.82 -7.01
CA PHE A 217 -7.66 25.53 -7.31
C PHE A 217 -8.71 24.42 -7.22
N ASP A 218 -8.67 23.49 -8.16
CA ASP A 218 -9.49 22.28 -8.15
C ASP A 218 -8.71 21.14 -8.81
N PRO A 219 -7.77 20.53 -8.06
CA PRO A 219 -6.81 19.60 -8.61
C PRO A 219 -7.47 18.30 -9.08
N LEU A 220 -6.94 17.76 -10.18
CA LEU A 220 -7.30 16.42 -10.69
C LEU A 220 -6.59 15.33 -9.89
N MET A 221 -7.29 14.22 -9.68
CA MET A 221 -6.75 13.01 -9.05
C MET A 221 -7.53 11.77 -9.50
N ASN A 222 -6.91 10.61 -9.36
CA ASN A 222 -7.51 9.31 -9.66
C ASN A 222 -7.37 8.32 -8.49
N PRO A 223 -8.03 8.60 -7.36
CA PRO A 223 -7.93 7.75 -6.18
C PRO A 223 -8.50 6.36 -6.44
N CYS A 224 -7.85 5.32 -5.88
CA CYS A 224 -8.37 3.95 -5.90
C CYS A 224 -9.50 3.77 -4.88
N SER A 225 -10.45 2.91 -5.17
CA SER A 225 -11.23 2.24 -4.13
C SER A 225 -10.37 1.21 -3.38
N VAL A 226 -10.81 0.82 -2.19
CA VAL A 226 -10.15 -0.25 -1.41
C VAL A 226 -10.12 -1.55 -2.21
N GLN A 227 -11.20 -1.85 -2.95
CA GLN A 227 -11.33 -3.06 -3.77
C GLN A 227 -10.37 -3.04 -4.96
N GLU A 228 -10.27 -1.94 -5.71
CA GLU A 228 -9.31 -1.82 -6.82
C GLU A 228 -7.88 -2.04 -6.34
N LEU A 229 -7.51 -1.48 -5.18
CA LEU A 229 -6.20 -1.68 -4.61
C LEU A 229 -5.98 -3.13 -4.16
N ALA A 230 -6.96 -3.77 -3.53
CA ALA A 230 -6.89 -5.18 -3.13
C ALA A 230 -6.67 -6.11 -4.33
N VAL A 231 -7.43 -5.90 -5.40
CA VAL A 231 -7.27 -6.61 -6.68
C VAL A 231 -5.86 -6.41 -7.25
N ALA A 232 -5.35 -5.18 -7.24
CA ALA A 232 -4.01 -4.89 -7.76
C ALA A 232 -2.91 -5.59 -6.95
N VAL A 233 -3.02 -5.59 -5.61
CA VAL A 233 -2.08 -6.30 -4.73
C VAL A 233 -2.13 -7.80 -4.98
N ALA A 234 -3.31 -8.40 -5.10
CA ALA A 234 -3.48 -9.82 -5.40
C ALA A 234 -2.87 -10.19 -6.75
N ARG A 235 -3.15 -9.41 -7.81
CA ARG A 235 -2.57 -9.62 -9.15
C ARG A 235 -1.05 -9.58 -9.12
N ALA A 236 -0.45 -8.58 -8.45
CA ALA A 236 0.99 -8.46 -8.28
C ALA A 236 1.60 -9.63 -7.48
N THR A 237 0.82 -10.21 -6.55
CA THR A 237 1.26 -11.34 -5.72
C THR A 237 1.22 -12.66 -6.48
N LEU A 238 0.15 -12.88 -7.26
CA LEU A 238 -0.13 -14.17 -7.88
C LEU A 238 0.53 -14.34 -9.26
N ARG A 239 1.00 -13.26 -9.88
CA ARG A 239 1.58 -13.26 -11.23
C ARG A 239 3.06 -12.95 -11.22
N HIS A 240 3.75 -13.43 -12.25
CA HIS A 240 5.14 -13.08 -12.51
C HIS A 240 5.28 -11.60 -12.87
N GLY A 241 6.34 -10.99 -12.37
CA GLY A 241 6.69 -9.61 -12.63
C GLY A 241 7.50 -9.01 -11.47
N LYS A 242 8.44 -8.15 -11.79
CA LYS A 242 9.25 -7.40 -10.83
C LYS A 242 9.39 -5.95 -11.27
N GLY A 243 9.51 -5.03 -10.34
CA GLY A 243 9.65 -3.61 -10.66
C GLY A 243 8.83 -2.69 -9.77
N VAL A 244 8.80 -1.42 -10.14
CA VAL A 244 7.95 -0.39 -9.53
C VAL A 244 6.77 -0.15 -10.45
N TYR A 245 5.58 -0.06 -9.88
CA TYR A 245 4.33 0.13 -10.62
C TYR A 245 3.41 1.10 -9.91
N ASN A 246 2.81 2.01 -10.66
CA ASN A 246 1.69 2.80 -10.19
C ASN A 246 0.41 1.98 -10.19
N VAL A 247 -0.46 2.25 -9.21
CA VAL A 247 -1.81 1.70 -9.13
C VAL A 247 -2.79 2.85 -8.93
N ALA A 248 -3.64 3.09 -9.91
CA ALA A 248 -4.60 4.18 -9.91
C ALA A 248 -6.04 3.70 -9.91
N GLY A 249 -6.97 4.54 -9.46
CA GLY A 249 -8.38 4.31 -9.67
C GLY A 249 -8.77 4.53 -11.13
N ALA A 250 -9.79 3.80 -11.59
CA ALA A 250 -10.26 3.85 -12.98
C ALA A 250 -10.79 5.24 -13.39
N THR A 251 -11.21 6.06 -12.42
CA THR A 251 -11.82 7.36 -12.69
C THR A 251 -10.91 8.51 -12.29
N THR A 252 -10.65 9.44 -13.22
CA THR A 252 -10.01 10.72 -12.93
C THR A 252 -11.10 11.78 -12.72
N ALA A 253 -11.05 12.50 -11.60
CA ALA A 253 -12.00 13.54 -11.28
C ALA A 253 -11.32 14.72 -10.57
N THR A 254 -11.98 15.88 -10.55
CA THR A 254 -11.54 16.99 -9.71
C THR A 254 -11.84 16.72 -8.24
N LEU A 255 -11.05 17.32 -7.37
CA LEU A 255 -11.26 17.19 -5.93
C LEU A 255 -12.66 17.64 -5.51
N SER A 256 -13.19 18.73 -6.10
CA SER A 256 -14.57 19.18 -5.84
C SER A 256 -15.60 18.14 -6.25
N SER A 257 -15.47 17.53 -7.43
CA SER A 257 -16.40 16.48 -7.87
C SER A 257 -16.36 15.24 -6.97
N LEU A 258 -15.19 14.88 -6.47
CA LEU A 258 -15.06 13.77 -5.51
C LEU A 258 -15.74 14.09 -4.17
N LEU A 259 -15.58 15.29 -3.64
CA LEU A 259 -16.25 15.72 -2.41
C LEU A 259 -17.76 15.76 -2.59
N ASP A 260 -18.24 16.34 -3.70
CA ASP A 260 -19.68 16.43 -4.02
C ASP A 260 -20.31 15.04 -4.15
N ALA A 261 -19.63 14.09 -4.80
CA ALA A 261 -20.11 12.71 -4.92
C ALA A 261 -20.29 12.01 -3.56
N HIS A 262 -19.57 12.46 -2.53
CA HIS A 262 -19.69 11.96 -1.15
C HIS A 262 -20.56 12.87 -0.26
N GLY A 263 -21.26 13.85 -0.84
CA GLY A 263 -22.14 14.77 -0.10
C GLY A 263 -21.39 15.77 0.79
N VAL A 264 -20.10 15.97 0.57
CA VAL A 264 -19.23 16.81 1.38
C VAL A 264 -19.00 18.16 0.71
N ARG A 265 -19.34 19.25 1.41
CA ARG A 265 -19.20 20.62 0.89
C ARG A 265 -17.95 21.30 1.47
N PRO A 266 -16.92 21.60 0.65
CA PRO A 266 -15.72 22.24 1.14
C PRO A 266 -15.93 23.74 1.40
N ARG A 267 -15.22 24.27 2.40
CA ARG A 267 -15.06 25.70 2.59
C ARG A 267 -13.83 26.19 1.82
N ARG A 268 -14.02 27.14 0.93
CA ARG A 268 -12.93 27.76 0.16
C ARG A 268 -12.27 28.89 0.95
N VAL A 269 -10.93 28.90 1.02
CA VAL A 269 -10.14 29.89 1.76
C VAL A 269 -8.94 30.35 0.93
N PRO A 270 -8.41 31.57 1.18
CA PRO A 270 -7.16 31.99 0.53
C PRO A 270 -6.01 31.03 0.83
N GLY A 271 -5.17 30.72 -0.18
CA GLY A 271 -4.12 29.71 -0.05
C GLY A 271 -3.13 29.98 1.10
N PHE A 272 -2.83 31.27 1.38
CA PHE A 272 -1.95 31.63 2.50
C PHE A 272 -2.55 31.31 3.88
N ALA A 273 -3.88 31.27 4.00
CA ALA A 273 -4.58 30.97 5.27
C ALA A 273 -4.80 29.46 5.49
N LEU A 274 -4.69 28.64 4.44
CA LEU A 274 -5.04 27.22 4.45
C LEU A 274 -4.37 26.46 5.60
N ARG A 275 -3.06 26.60 5.77
CA ARG A 275 -2.30 25.88 6.80
C ARG A 275 -2.74 26.28 8.21
N ALA A 276 -2.92 27.59 8.45
CA ALA A 276 -3.35 28.11 9.75
C ALA A 276 -4.74 27.62 10.12
N ILE A 277 -5.69 27.68 9.18
CA ILE A 277 -7.05 27.20 9.38
C ILE A 277 -7.07 25.70 9.61
N ASN A 278 -6.37 24.91 8.80
CA ASN A 278 -6.28 23.46 8.98
C ASN A 278 -5.66 23.08 10.34
N ARG A 279 -4.65 23.80 10.80
CA ARG A 279 -4.07 23.60 12.15
C ARG A 279 -5.11 23.89 13.24
N THR A 280 -5.89 24.98 13.13
CA THR A 280 -6.98 25.30 14.06
C THR A 280 -8.04 24.22 14.06
N GLN A 281 -8.48 23.77 12.90
CA GLN A 281 -9.48 22.69 12.78
C GLN A 281 -8.99 21.39 13.44
N ARG A 282 -7.71 21.04 13.27
CA ARG A 282 -7.13 19.87 13.95
C ARG A 282 -7.13 20.02 15.46
N PHE A 283 -6.78 21.20 15.96
CA PHE A 283 -6.82 21.50 17.40
C PHE A 283 -8.25 21.39 17.97
N LEU A 284 -9.27 21.77 17.19
CA LEU A 284 -10.67 21.65 17.54
C LEU A 284 -11.28 20.24 17.29
N GLY A 285 -10.49 19.29 16.80
CA GLY A 285 -10.96 17.94 16.46
C GLY A 285 -11.88 17.85 15.25
N GLN A 286 -11.98 18.90 14.43
CA GLN A 286 -12.84 18.97 13.24
C GLN A 286 -12.23 18.26 12.02
N THR A 287 -10.95 17.96 12.02
CA THR A 287 -10.26 17.24 10.96
C THR A 287 -9.07 16.48 11.48
N ARG A 288 -8.77 15.34 10.86
CA ARG A 288 -7.50 14.63 10.96
C ARG A 288 -6.60 14.85 9.74
N TYR A 289 -7.10 15.56 8.73
CA TYR A 289 -6.34 15.89 7.52
C TYR A 289 -5.17 16.83 7.83
N HIS A 290 -4.02 16.55 7.25
CA HIS A 290 -2.77 17.27 7.47
C HIS A 290 -2.32 17.97 6.19
N ALA A 291 -2.70 19.26 6.02
CA ALA A 291 -2.33 20.03 4.82
C ALA A 291 -0.80 20.20 4.65
N GLU A 292 -0.03 19.99 5.72
CA GLU A 292 1.44 20.08 5.71
C GLU A 292 2.10 18.80 5.19
N TYR A 293 1.38 17.66 5.18
CA TYR A 293 1.89 16.38 4.71
C TYR A 293 2.23 16.40 3.21
N HIS A 294 1.35 17.03 2.42
CA HIS A 294 1.56 17.28 1.00
C HIS A 294 1.11 18.68 0.62
N PRO A 295 1.94 19.71 0.85
CA PRO A 295 1.52 21.10 0.70
C PRO A 295 1.05 21.48 -0.73
N GLY A 296 1.53 20.76 -1.75
CA GLY A 296 1.14 20.99 -3.15
C GLY A 296 -0.17 20.32 -3.57
N ARG A 297 -0.62 19.29 -2.86
CA ARG A 297 -1.65 18.37 -3.34
C ARG A 297 -3.04 18.99 -3.49
N LEU A 298 -3.40 19.94 -2.63
CA LEU A 298 -4.66 20.69 -2.74
C LEU A 298 -4.65 21.77 -3.83
N HIS A 299 -3.48 22.06 -4.39
CA HIS A 299 -3.30 23.05 -5.46
C HIS A 299 -3.12 22.38 -6.83
N TYR A 300 -2.23 21.41 -6.93
CA TYR A 300 -1.78 20.85 -8.22
C TYR A 300 -2.29 19.43 -8.47
N GLY A 301 -2.76 18.73 -7.42
CA GLY A 301 -3.23 17.36 -7.56
C GLY A 301 -2.13 16.37 -7.93
N LEU A 302 -2.55 15.18 -8.27
CA LEU A 302 -1.70 14.13 -8.83
C LEU A 302 -2.57 13.09 -9.54
N VAL A 303 -2.30 12.84 -10.80
CA VAL A 303 -2.91 11.76 -11.59
C VAL A 303 -1.82 10.76 -11.92
N LEU A 304 -1.94 9.53 -11.44
CA LEU A 304 -1.01 8.46 -11.74
C LEU A 304 -1.28 7.85 -13.11
N ASP A 305 -0.21 7.55 -13.85
CA ASP A 305 -0.25 6.67 -15.02
C ASP A 305 0.09 5.25 -14.56
N ASP A 306 -0.84 4.32 -14.70
CA ASP A 306 -0.72 2.92 -14.29
C ASP A 306 -0.67 1.95 -15.49
N ALA A 307 -0.42 2.47 -16.69
CA ALA A 307 -0.34 1.66 -17.91
C ALA A 307 0.71 0.54 -17.79
N ARG A 308 1.85 0.80 -17.12
CA ARG A 308 2.91 -0.18 -16.87
C ARG A 308 2.41 -1.34 -16.00
N PHE A 309 1.60 -1.05 -14.98
CA PHE A 309 0.98 -2.08 -14.13
C PHE A 309 0.05 -2.97 -14.94
N HIS A 310 -0.86 -2.40 -15.72
CA HIS A 310 -1.82 -3.15 -16.53
C HIS A 310 -1.16 -3.97 -17.66
N HIS A 311 -0.03 -3.52 -18.18
CA HIS A 311 0.74 -4.27 -19.17
C HIS A 311 1.37 -5.54 -18.57
N VAL A 312 1.95 -5.43 -17.35
CA VAL A 312 2.63 -6.55 -16.69
C VAL A 312 1.65 -7.49 -15.96
N PHE A 313 0.59 -6.91 -15.38
CA PHE A 313 -0.42 -7.62 -14.62
C PHE A 313 -1.83 -7.43 -15.23
N PRO A 314 -2.12 -8.01 -16.43
CA PRO A 314 -3.40 -7.83 -17.11
C PRO A 314 -4.59 -8.41 -16.34
N THR A 315 -5.79 -7.88 -16.56
CA THR A 315 -7.01 -8.26 -15.82
C THR A 315 -7.55 -9.62 -16.21
N ASP A 316 -7.46 -9.99 -17.48
CA ASP A 316 -8.20 -11.13 -18.06
C ASP A 316 -7.67 -12.50 -17.64
N ALA A 317 -6.45 -12.56 -17.19
CA ALA A 317 -5.78 -13.81 -16.88
C ALA A 317 -6.05 -14.38 -15.46
N LEU A 318 -6.85 -13.72 -14.60
CA LEU A 318 -7.32 -14.33 -13.34
C LEU A 318 -8.52 -15.25 -13.57
N ARG A 319 -9.28 -15.05 -14.67
CA ARG A 319 -10.45 -15.89 -15.05
C ARG A 319 -10.07 -17.18 -15.76
N GLU A 320 -8.91 -17.22 -16.44
CA GLU A 320 -8.47 -18.41 -17.18
C GLU A 320 -7.88 -19.51 -16.30
N SER A 321 -7.37 -19.18 -15.09
CA SER A 321 -6.88 -20.19 -14.14
C SER A 321 -8.02 -20.99 -13.48
N ASP A 322 -9.23 -20.45 -13.43
CA ASP A 322 -10.40 -21.12 -12.87
C ASP A 322 -11.08 -22.08 -13.88
N ALA A 323 -10.85 -21.87 -15.18
CA ALA A 323 -11.44 -22.71 -16.23
C ALA A 323 -10.65 -23.99 -16.56
N GLY A 324 -9.45 -24.14 -16.01
CA GLY A 324 -8.54 -25.27 -16.29
C GLY A 324 -8.66 -26.46 -15.34
N VAL A 325 -9.59 -26.45 -14.38
CA VAL A 325 -9.75 -27.52 -13.38
C VAL A 325 -10.96 -28.43 -13.69
N GLU A 326 -11.75 -28.14 -14.72
CA GLU A 326 -12.82 -29.01 -15.20
C GLU A 326 -12.45 -29.69 -16.54
N SER A 327 -11.53 -30.67 -16.47
CA SER A 327 -11.46 -31.71 -17.53
C SER A 327 -10.64 -32.93 -17.05
#